data_a529062d68377d0f7a645a3d224e0cbc
#
_entry.id   a529062d68377d0f7a645a3d224e0cbc
#
_cell.length_a   1.000
_cell.length_b   1.000
_cell.length_c   1.000
_cell.angle_alpha   90.00
_cell.angle_beta   90.00
_cell.angle_gamma   90.00
#
_symmetry.space_group_name_H-M   'P 1'
#
loop_
_entity.id
_entity.type
_entity.pdbx_description
1 polymer ?
#
loop_
_entity_poly.entity_id
_entity_poly.type
_entity_poly.pdbx_seq_one_letter_code
_entity_poly.pdbx_strand_id
1 'polypeptide(L)'
;MADEIKTGAYICKGCGLGERLDCDQLATIAEREGKANIVQQHDFLCNAEGVAMIQSDIDNEGVNKVVIAACSRRSKNEAFNFENVAISRANLREGVIWVRPDDDESRETTQEMAADYVRMGCSEVKYMNLPNVNEEASSNDNLLVVGGGVAGMTAALEAAKAGYPVTIVEKSGQLGGSAAFEYKRIPEKAPYADPEDTGVAGMVSEIEANDRITVHLNSTTTKTSGAPGRFSADISTESGSTTTGNFGAIIMASGARNYDASQLPELGYGKSPDVVDQAGLEKLAMEANGGPIKRPSDGKEVGKVVFVQCAGQRSDKEGHLPYCSGHCCLTSVKQAMYFKDQNPQIDTNIIYSDMRTPGAGGEDFYRSGQMKGVTFTKGTVSEVSAGGNGLTVNFKDLILDQDVSDSADLVVLATGQIPNSGVDIDLPVTAEEDEAQAEDQVTETAAPEVKVESILNLTYRQGPDLPHLKYGFNDSHFICFPYETRRTGIYSAGPVRRPMDMAQAKEDATGAALKAIQALENAKLGRAAHPRSGDLSFPLFRKEGCTQCKRCTVECPFGAIDEDEERYPQFNEARCRRCGTCMLSLIHI
;
A
#
# COMPACT_ATOMS: atom_id res chain seq x y z
N MET A 1 3.94 17.64 -40.12
CA MET A 1 5.32 17.28 -40.61
C MET A 1 5.94 16.52 -39.45
N ALA A 2 6.51 15.34 -39.67
CA ALA A 2 7.21 14.67 -38.58
C ALA A 2 8.39 15.57 -38.19
N ASP A 3 8.47 15.95 -36.91
CA ASP A 3 9.57 16.74 -36.40
C ASP A 3 10.88 16.02 -36.66
N GLU A 4 11.89 16.75 -37.15
CA GLU A 4 13.20 16.20 -37.41
C GLU A 4 13.79 15.67 -36.11
N ILE A 5 14.22 14.41 -36.11
CA ILE A 5 14.80 13.78 -34.93
C ILE A 5 16.17 14.38 -34.67
N LYS A 6 16.34 15.07 -33.54
CA LYS A 6 17.62 15.62 -33.10
C LYS A 6 17.98 15.07 -31.74
N THR A 7 19.06 14.28 -31.69
CA THR A 7 19.50 13.58 -30.48
C THR A 7 20.64 14.32 -29.80
N GLY A 8 20.50 14.61 -28.50
CA GLY A 8 21.55 15.09 -27.61
C GLY A 8 22.03 13.96 -26.69
N ALA A 9 23.35 13.78 -26.58
CA ALA A 9 23.95 12.85 -25.63
C ALA A 9 24.80 13.61 -24.61
N TYR A 10 24.53 13.37 -23.33
CA TYR A 10 25.13 14.10 -22.22
C TYR A 10 25.84 13.14 -21.29
N ILE A 11 27.16 13.33 -21.11
CA ILE A 11 28.02 12.45 -20.34
C ILE A 11 28.42 13.10 -19.04
N CYS A 12 28.10 12.45 -17.93
CA CYS A 12 28.42 12.91 -16.58
C CYS A 12 29.82 12.43 -16.18
N LYS A 13 30.64 13.34 -15.63
CA LYS A 13 31.95 13.03 -15.06
C LYS A 13 31.92 12.83 -13.54
N GLY A 14 30.80 13.20 -12.88
CA GLY A 14 30.66 13.16 -11.43
C GLY A 14 30.50 11.78 -10.84
N CYS A 15 30.49 11.72 -9.52
CA CYS A 15 30.27 10.50 -8.74
C CYS A 15 31.25 9.36 -9.06
N GLY A 16 32.52 9.68 -9.37
CA GLY A 16 33.56 8.71 -9.69
C GLY A 16 33.61 8.28 -11.16
N LEU A 17 32.73 8.80 -12.01
CA LEU A 17 32.70 8.42 -13.42
C LEU A 17 33.95 8.91 -14.18
N GLY A 18 34.32 10.18 -14.02
CA GLY A 18 35.48 10.77 -14.70
C GLY A 18 36.82 10.25 -14.22
N GLU A 19 36.90 9.70 -13.02
CA GLU A 19 38.11 9.06 -12.48
C GLU A 19 38.31 7.65 -13.05
N ARG A 20 37.23 6.96 -13.42
CA ARG A 20 37.27 5.55 -13.81
C ARG A 20 37.06 5.31 -15.31
N LEU A 21 36.48 6.27 -16.02
CA LEU A 21 36.11 6.15 -17.44
C LEU A 21 36.74 7.29 -18.25
N ASP A 22 37.15 6.96 -19.47
CA ASP A 22 37.48 7.95 -20.49
C ASP A 22 36.19 8.52 -21.08
N CYS A 23 35.75 9.67 -20.54
CA CYS A 23 34.53 10.33 -20.98
C CYS A 23 34.65 10.93 -22.38
N ASP A 24 35.87 11.26 -22.87
CA ASP A 24 36.09 11.76 -24.23
C ASP A 24 35.90 10.64 -25.24
N GLN A 25 36.35 9.44 -24.94
CA GLN A 25 36.05 8.26 -25.74
C GLN A 25 34.55 7.98 -25.81
N LEU A 26 33.84 8.04 -24.66
CA LEU A 26 32.38 7.86 -24.63
C LEU A 26 31.63 8.93 -25.42
N ALA A 27 32.09 10.16 -25.40
CA ALA A 27 31.56 11.24 -26.26
C ALA A 27 31.75 10.95 -27.72
N THR A 28 32.94 10.48 -28.12
CA THR A 28 33.23 10.07 -29.50
C THR A 28 32.32 8.92 -29.95
N ILE A 29 32.05 7.96 -29.08
CA ILE A 29 31.13 6.83 -29.38
C ILE A 29 29.70 7.33 -29.56
N ALA A 30 29.23 8.20 -28.68
CA ALA A 30 27.88 8.80 -28.78
C ALA A 30 27.72 9.56 -30.12
N GLU A 31 28.73 10.31 -30.55
CA GLU A 31 28.72 11.07 -31.79
C GLU A 31 28.80 10.15 -33.01
N ARG A 32 29.85 9.30 -33.11
CA ARG A 32 30.15 8.54 -34.32
C ARG A 32 29.30 7.31 -34.50
N GLU A 33 29.09 6.56 -33.42
CA GLU A 33 28.35 5.29 -33.47
C GLU A 33 26.88 5.50 -33.10
N GLY A 34 26.61 6.25 -32.00
CA GLY A 34 25.27 6.60 -31.53
C GLY A 34 24.52 7.59 -32.42
N LYS A 35 25.27 8.30 -33.33
CA LYS A 35 24.70 9.33 -34.23
C LYS A 35 24.01 10.47 -33.48
N ALA A 36 24.48 10.79 -32.28
CA ALA A 36 24.01 11.97 -31.57
C ALA A 36 24.41 13.25 -32.32
N ASN A 37 23.46 14.18 -32.45
CA ASN A 37 23.67 15.45 -33.14
C ASN A 37 24.46 16.44 -32.28
N ILE A 38 24.25 16.37 -30.97
CA ILE A 38 24.91 17.17 -29.95
C ILE A 38 25.48 16.25 -28.90
N VAL A 39 26.75 16.43 -28.53
CA VAL A 39 27.38 15.68 -27.45
C VAL A 39 28.03 16.66 -26.50
N GLN A 40 27.64 16.62 -25.24
CA GLN A 40 28.21 17.47 -24.20
C GLN A 40 28.64 16.66 -22.97
N GLN A 41 29.59 17.20 -22.24
CA GLN A 41 30.09 16.62 -21.01
C GLN A 41 29.96 17.64 -19.89
N HIS A 42 29.69 17.18 -18.67
CA HIS A 42 29.59 18.05 -17.50
C HIS A 42 30.01 17.30 -16.23
N ASP A 43 30.63 17.99 -15.29
CA ASP A 43 31.08 17.36 -14.04
C ASP A 43 29.92 16.81 -13.21
N PHE A 44 28.78 17.49 -13.20
CA PHE A 44 27.55 17.01 -12.53
C PHE A 44 26.34 17.39 -13.35
N LEU A 45 25.89 16.54 -14.27
CA LEU A 45 24.70 16.79 -15.11
C LEU A 45 23.43 17.07 -14.31
N CYS A 46 23.34 16.57 -13.06
CA CYS A 46 22.17 16.73 -12.21
C CYS A 46 22.18 18.00 -11.36
N ASN A 47 23.19 18.85 -11.45
CA ASN A 47 23.17 20.17 -10.82
C ASN A 47 22.43 21.20 -11.69
N ALA A 48 22.23 22.42 -11.18
CA ALA A 48 21.51 23.47 -11.88
C ALA A 48 22.14 23.83 -13.25
N GLU A 49 23.48 23.86 -13.32
CA GLU A 49 24.22 24.21 -14.55
C GLU A 49 24.09 23.10 -15.60
N GLY A 50 24.27 21.84 -15.21
CA GLY A 50 24.13 20.67 -16.09
C GLY A 50 22.72 20.51 -16.63
N VAL A 51 21.70 20.72 -15.79
CA VAL A 51 20.30 20.71 -16.24
C VAL A 51 20.00 21.88 -17.18
N ALA A 52 20.49 23.09 -16.86
CA ALA A 52 20.30 24.27 -17.72
C ALA A 52 20.99 24.11 -19.09
N MET A 53 22.17 23.48 -19.13
CA MET A 53 22.86 23.14 -20.38
C MET A 53 22.01 22.25 -21.28
N ILE A 54 21.44 21.16 -20.73
CA ILE A 54 20.57 20.26 -21.47
C ILE A 54 19.30 20.99 -21.94
N GLN A 55 18.67 21.78 -21.05
CA GLN A 55 17.49 22.56 -21.38
C GLN A 55 17.77 23.57 -22.50
N SER A 56 18.94 24.21 -22.47
CA SER A 56 19.35 25.15 -23.53
C SER A 56 19.43 24.46 -24.90
N ASP A 57 19.97 23.26 -24.97
CA ASP A 57 20.03 22.50 -26.23
C ASP A 57 18.63 22.07 -26.72
N ILE A 58 17.72 21.74 -25.79
CA ILE A 58 16.33 21.47 -26.11
C ILE A 58 15.66 22.71 -26.70
N ASP A 59 15.78 23.86 -26.04
CA ASP A 59 15.07 25.09 -26.38
C ASP A 59 15.65 25.77 -27.64
N ASN A 60 16.97 25.80 -27.77
CA ASN A 60 17.65 26.59 -28.78
C ASN A 60 18.11 25.77 -30.00
N GLU A 61 18.47 24.50 -29.75
CA GLU A 61 18.97 23.62 -30.81
C GLU A 61 17.91 22.62 -31.30
N GLY A 62 16.75 22.55 -30.63
CA GLY A 62 15.65 21.66 -31.03
C GLY A 62 15.93 20.19 -30.71
N VAL A 63 16.72 19.88 -29.70
CA VAL A 63 16.92 18.52 -29.22
C VAL A 63 15.60 17.96 -28.71
N ASN A 64 15.12 16.87 -29.28
CA ASN A 64 13.88 16.20 -28.88
C ASN A 64 14.09 14.76 -28.40
N LYS A 65 15.33 14.26 -28.45
CA LYS A 65 15.76 12.98 -27.90
C LYS A 65 17.03 13.14 -27.09
N VAL A 66 17.01 12.70 -25.84
CA VAL A 66 18.09 12.93 -24.88
C VAL A 66 18.62 11.61 -24.34
N VAL A 67 19.94 11.43 -24.40
CA VAL A 67 20.66 10.35 -23.72
C VAL A 67 21.41 10.92 -22.54
N ILE A 68 21.12 10.45 -21.35
CA ILE A 68 21.85 10.81 -20.12
C ILE A 68 22.78 9.64 -19.74
N ALA A 69 24.04 9.75 -20.05
CA ALA A 69 25.07 8.79 -19.68
C ALA A 69 25.63 9.14 -18.29
N ALA A 70 25.03 8.59 -17.24
CA ALA A 70 25.29 8.95 -15.85
C ALA A 70 24.84 7.84 -14.87
N CYS A 71 24.05 8.19 -13.88
CA CYS A 71 23.43 7.27 -12.93
C CYS A 71 22.17 6.59 -13.51
N SER A 72 21.64 5.60 -12.78
CA SER A 72 20.46 4.83 -13.17
C SER A 72 19.17 5.65 -13.26
N ARG A 73 18.14 5.08 -13.90
CA ARG A 73 16.78 5.66 -13.97
C ARG A 73 16.14 5.90 -12.59
N ARG A 74 16.65 5.27 -11.54
CA ARG A 74 16.13 5.41 -10.17
C ARG A 74 16.67 6.64 -9.43
N SER A 75 17.72 7.27 -9.99
CA SER A 75 18.39 8.42 -9.38
C SER A 75 18.09 9.69 -10.17
N LYS A 76 17.89 10.80 -9.47
CA LYS A 76 17.79 12.14 -10.07
C LYS A 76 16.70 12.28 -11.13
N ASN A 77 15.53 11.68 -10.88
CA ASN A 77 14.40 11.80 -11.80
C ASN A 77 13.84 13.22 -11.85
N GLU A 78 13.91 13.92 -10.74
CA GLU A 78 13.50 15.31 -10.63
C GLU A 78 14.38 16.26 -11.45
N ALA A 79 15.67 15.95 -11.60
CA ALA A 79 16.62 16.75 -12.38
C ALA A 79 16.49 16.49 -13.90
N PHE A 80 16.19 15.27 -14.29
CA PHE A 80 16.12 14.86 -15.70
C PHE A 80 14.66 14.64 -16.15
N ASN A 81 13.86 15.66 -15.97
CA ASN A 81 12.45 15.69 -16.36
C ASN A 81 12.22 16.87 -17.32
N PHE A 82 12.35 16.62 -18.63
CA PHE A 82 12.19 17.63 -19.68
C PHE A 82 10.86 17.41 -20.41
N GLU A 83 10.13 18.50 -20.64
CA GLU A 83 8.85 18.40 -21.35
C GLU A 83 9.03 18.08 -22.83
N ASN A 84 8.19 17.22 -23.35
CA ASN A 84 8.14 16.84 -24.77
C ASN A 84 9.46 16.28 -25.35
N VAL A 85 10.27 15.64 -24.50
CA VAL A 85 11.56 15.03 -24.88
C VAL A 85 11.61 13.56 -24.49
N ALA A 86 11.98 12.71 -25.42
CA ALA A 86 12.24 11.30 -25.12
C ALA A 86 13.61 11.16 -24.44
N ILE A 87 13.69 10.46 -23.29
CA ILE A 87 14.91 10.37 -22.49
C ILE A 87 15.31 8.91 -22.29
N SER A 88 16.52 8.56 -22.72
CA SER A 88 17.20 7.32 -22.36
C SER A 88 18.27 7.56 -21.30
N ARG A 89 18.46 6.61 -20.40
CA ARG A 89 19.44 6.67 -19.31
C ARG A 89 20.46 5.54 -19.46
N ALA A 90 21.65 5.86 -19.95
CA ALA A 90 22.78 4.94 -19.97
C ALA A 90 23.39 4.88 -18.54
N ASN A 91 23.15 3.75 -17.83
CA ASN A 91 23.52 3.58 -16.44
C ASN A 91 25.00 3.25 -16.28
N LEU A 92 25.85 4.28 -16.26
CA LEU A 92 27.30 4.13 -16.12
C LEU A 92 27.75 3.95 -14.67
N ARG A 93 27.03 4.56 -13.70
CA ARG A 93 27.43 4.52 -12.30
C ARG A 93 27.13 3.18 -11.65
N GLU A 94 25.83 2.85 -11.49
CA GLU A 94 25.40 1.63 -10.81
C GLU A 94 25.59 0.38 -11.69
N GLY A 95 25.47 0.52 -13.00
CA GLY A 95 25.54 -0.60 -13.95
C GLY A 95 26.95 -0.91 -14.45
N VAL A 96 27.89 0.01 -14.33
CA VAL A 96 29.27 -0.18 -14.80
C VAL A 96 30.26 -0.01 -13.67
N ILE A 97 30.56 1.23 -13.21
CA ILE A 97 31.70 1.44 -12.31
C ILE A 97 31.51 0.84 -10.92
N TRP A 98 30.27 0.65 -10.44
CA TRP A 98 30.03 0.05 -9.12
C TRP A 98 30.06 -1.49 -9.16
N VAL A 99 29.87 -2.11 -10.32
CA VAL A 99 29.85 -3.58 -10.46
C VAL A 99 31.15 -4.15 -11.01
N ARG A 100 32.11 -3.29 -11.39
CA ARG A 100 33.40 -3.68 -11.90
C ARG A 100 34.51 -3.35 -10.90
N PRO A 101 35.57 -4.18 -10.78
CA PRO A 101 36.75 -3.87 -9.97
C PRO A 101 37.39 -2.55 -10.40
N ASP A 102 38.05 -1.87 -9.46
CA ASP A 102 38.79 -0.65 -9.71
C ASP A 102 40.32 -0.96 -9.72
N ASP A 103 40.73 -1.64 -10.77
CA ASP A 103 42.13 -2.04 -11.01
C ASP A 103 42.50 -1.86 -12.47
N ASP A 104 43.80 -1.87 -12.75
CA ASP A 104 44.32 -1.64 -14.09
C ASP A 104 43.96 -2.78 -15.07
N GLU A 105 43.80 -4.01 -14.57
CA GLU A 105 43.44 -5.18 -15.38
C GLU A 105 42.01 -5.09 -15.91
N SER A 106 41.09 -4.56 -15.10
CA SER A 106 39.66 -4.40 -15.44
C SER A 106 39.36 -3.12 -16.20
N ARG A 107 40.29 -2.17 -16.28
CA ARG A 107 40.03 -0.83 -16.84
C ARG A 107 39.51 -0.85 -18.27
N GLU A 108 40.15 -1.60 -19.15
CA GLU A 108 39.77 -1.69 -20.57
C GLU A 108 38.36 -2.30 -20.73
N THR A 109 38.09 -3.40 -20.03
CA THR A 109 36.79 -4.09 -20.10
C THR A 109 35.67 -3.27 -19.43
N THR A 110 35.99 -2.47 -18.44
CA THR A 110 35.04 -1.53 -17.80
C THR A 110 34.69 -0.39 -18.76
N GLN A 111 35.70 0.13 -19.47
CA GLN A 111 35.51 1.16 -20.49
C GLN A 111 34.65 0.65 -21.66
N GLU A 112 34.91 -0.57 -22.17
CA GLU A 112 34.10 -1.17 -23.23
C GLU A 112 32.65 -1.41 -22.78
N MET A 113 32.45 -1.86 -21.54
CA MET A 113 31.12 -1.99 -20.97
C MET A 113 30.38 -0.63 -20.91
N ALA A 114 31.08 0.44 -20.52
CA ALA A 114 30.50 1.79 -20.51
C ALA A 114 30.14 2.25 -21.94
N ALA A 115 31.01 1.95 -22.90
CA ALA A 115 30.76 2.21 -24.33
C ALA A 115 29.49 1.52 -24.83
N ASP A 116 29.28 0.26 -24.45
CA ASP A 116 28.07 -0.48 -24.81
C ASP A 116 26.81 0.13 -24.18
N TYR A 117 26.86 0.57 -22.92
CA TYR A 117 25.73 1.29 -22.33
C TYR A 117 25.41 2.60 -23.06
N VAL A 118 26.40 3.33 -23.55
CA VAL A 118 26.19 4.53 -24.38
C VAL A 118 25.56 4.16 -25.73
N ARG A 119 26.10 3.13 -26.42
CA ARG A 119 25.53 2.61 -27.69
C ARG A 119 24.07 2.20 -27.50
N MET A 120 23.78 1.43 -26.45
CA MET A 120 22.41 1.01 -26.10
C MET A 120 21.50 2.21 -25.83
N GLY A 121 21.94 3.19 -25.04
CA GLY A 121 21.17 4.39 -24.76
C GLY A 121 20.85 5.21 -26.01
N CYS A 122 21.80 5.38 -26.90
CA CYS A 122 21.60 6.05 -28.19
C CYS A 122 20.64 5.27 -29.10
N SER A 123 20.80 3.94 -29.14
CA SER A 123 19.89 3.07 -29.91
C SER A 123 18.47 3.10 -29.33
N GLU A 124 18.33 2.99 -28.01
CA GLU A 124 17.03 3.05 -27.34
C GLU A 124 16.28 4.34 -27.67
N VAL A 125 16.91 5.51 -27.43
CA VAL A 125 16.25 6.80 -27.64
C VAL A 125 15.85 7.05 -29.08
N LYS A 126 16.61 6.53 -30.03
CA LYS A 126 16.30 6.65 -31.45
C LYS A 126 14.92 6.11 -31.82
N TYR A 127 14.52 5.00 -31.17
CA TYR A 127 13.24 4.33 -31.44
C TYR A 127 12.16 4.70 -30.42
N MET A 128 12.48 5.46 -29.38
CA MET A 128 11.48 5.98 -28.43
C MET A 128 10.58 7.01 -29.12
N ASN A 129 9.29 6.91 -28.87
CA ASN A 129 8.32 7.92 -29.26
C ASN A 129 7.65 8.48 -28.00
N LEU A 130 7.38 9.78 -28.03
CA LEU A 130 6.53 10.38 -27.01
C LEU A 130 5.11 9.83 -27.17
N PRO A 131 4.44 9.47 -26.08
CA PRO A 131 3.05 9.08 -26.16
C PRO A 131 2.21 10.26 -26.65
N ASN A 132 1.33 10.00 -27.60
CA ASN A 132 0.35 10.98 -27.99
C ASN A 132 -0.58 11.24 -26.81
N VAL A 133 -0.82 12.51 -26.53
CA VAL A 133 -1.85 12.93 -25.57
C VAL A 133 -3.21 12.53 -26.16
N ASN A 134 -4.03 11.86 -25.36
CA ASN A 134 -5.39 11.57 -25.79
C ASN A 134 -6.23 12.86 -25.70
N GLU A 135 -6.39 13.55 -26.82
CA GLU A 135 -7.13 14.81 -26.92
C GLU A 135 -8.63 14.66 -26.61
N GLU A 136 -9.18 13.43 -26.69
CA GLU A 136 -10.57 13.12 -26.35
C GLU A 136 -10.78 12.79 -24.87
N ALA A 137 -9.75 12.85 -24.04
CA ALA A 137 -9.83 12.48 -22.65
C ALA A 137 -10.66 13.47 -21.83
N SER A 138 -11.96 13.20 -21.70
CA SER A 138 -12.75 13.82 -20.63
C SER A 138 -12.35 13.19 -19.30
N SER A 139 -11.79 13.97 -18.40
CA SER A 139 -11.47 13.53 -17.04
C SER A 139 -12.55 14.00 -16.07
N ASN A 140 -13.00 13.10 -15.20
CA ASN A 140 -13.85 13.46 -14.08
C ASN A 140 -12.98 13.68 -12.84
N ASP A 141 -13.22 14.78 -12.12
CA ASP A 141 -12.44 15.17 -10.94
C ASP A 141 -12.96 14.56 -9.64
N ASN A 142 -14.13 13.91 -9.67
CA ASN A 142 -14.72 13.32 -8.49
C ASN A 142 -13.96 12.04 -8.07
N LEU A 143 -13.62 11.97 -6.80
CA LEU A 143 -12.95 10.83 -6.20
C LEU A 143 -13.95 9.93 -5.49
N LEU A 144 -13.96 8.63 -5.79
CA LEU A 144 -14.73 7.64 -5.04
C LEU A 144 -13.89 7.09 -3.88
N VAL A 145 -14.43 7.18 -2.67
CA VAL A 145 -13.84 6.55 -1.47
C VAL A 145 -14.79 5.45 -0.98
N VAL A 146 -14.32 4.22 -0.95
CA VAL A 146 -15.10 3.06 -0.51
C VAL A 146 -14.71 2.70 0.92
N GLY A 147 -15.60 3.01 1.86
CA GLY A 147 -15.44 2.88 3.29
C GLY A 147 -15.36 4.23 3.99
N GLY A 148 -16.23 4.45 4.96
CA GLY A 148 -16.34 5.69 5.77
C GLY A 148 -15.65 5.61 7.12
N GLY A 149 -14.66 4.72 7.30
CA GLY A 149 -13.79 4.67 8.46
C GLY A 149 -12.75 5.79 8.49
N VAL A 150 -11.88 5.80 9.51
CA VAL A 150 -10.84 6.85 9.68
C VAL A 150 -9.99 7.04 8.42
N ALA A 151 -9.56 5.95 7.77
CA ALA A 151 -8.79 6.04 6.53
C ALA A 151 -9.59 6.70 5.40
N GLY A 152 -10.84 6.28 5.18
CA GLY A 152 -11.69 6.86 4.14
C GLY A 152 -12.03 8.32 4.41
N MET A 153 -12.38 8.66 5.65
CA MET A 153 -12.64 10.04 6.05
C MET A 153 -11.41 10.94 5.87
N THR A 154 -10.23 10.47 6.26
CA THR A 154 -8.97 11.20 6.06
C THR A 154 -8.69 11.43 4.57
N ALA A 155 -8.80 10.38 3.75
CA ALA A 155 -8.59 10.52 2.31
C ALA A 155 -9.56 11.52 1.68
N ALA A 156 -10.83 11.50 2.11
CA ALA A 156 -11.84 12.43 1.62
C ALA A 156 -11.55 13.89 2.02
N LEU A 157 -11.19 14.12 3.29
CA LEU A 157 -10.87 15.45 3.78
C LEU A 157 -9.61 16.03 3.10
N GLU A 158 -8.56 15.21 2.93
CA GLU A 158 -7.34 15.66 2.26
C GLU A 158 -7.58 15.98 0.78
N ALA A 159 -8.37 15.16 0.08
CA ALA A 159 -8.74 15.47 -1.30
C ALA A 159 -9.63 16.71 -1.42
N ALA A 160 -10.60 16.89 -0.52
CA ALA A 160 -11.46 18.07 -0.48
C ALA A 160 -10.69 19.36 -0.16
N LYS A 161 -9.71 19.31 0.76
CA LYS A 161 -8.77 20.42 1.04
C LYS A 161 -7.96 20.82 -0.20
N ALA A 162 -7.59 19.83 -1.02
CA ALA A 162 -6.91 20.07 -2.29
C ALA A 162 -7.84 20.56 -3.42
N GLY A 163 -9.15 20.69 -3.15
CA GLY A 163 -10.14 21.24 -4.07
C GLY A 163 -10.93 20.22 -4.89
N TYR A 164 -10.74 18.91 -4.66
CA TYR A 164 -11.41 17.84 -5.41
C TYR A 164 -12.75 17.46 -4.77
N PRO A 165 -13.81 17.24 -5.57
CA PRO A 165 -15.04 16.66 -5.06
C PRO A 165 -14.84 15.18 -4.72
N VAL A 166 -15.48 14.72 -3.65
CA VAL A 166 -15.33 13.34 -3.13
C VAL A 166 -16.70 12.74 -2.85
N THR A 167 -16.86 11.48 -3.20
CA THR A 167 -18.03 10.67 -2.83
C THR A 167 -17.58 9.54 -1.93
N ILE A 168 -18.09 9.48 -0.70
CA ILE A 168 -17.87 8.38 0.24
C ILE A 168 -19.03 7.41 0.15
N VAL A 169 -18.73 6.11 0.00
CA VAL A 169 -19.72 5.02 0.09
C VAL A 169 -19.42 4.21 1.33
N GLU A 170 -20.35 4.19 2.28
CA GLU A 170 -20.24 3.46 3.55
C GLU A 170 -21.42 2.50 3.70
N LYS A 171 -21.08 1.22 3.97
CA LYS A 171 -22.10 0.16 4.13
C LYS A 171 -22.91 0.28 5.41
N SER A 172 -22.36 0.88 6.45
CA SER A 172 -23.07 1.09 7.72
C SER A 172 -23.89 2.37 7.72
N GLY A 173 -24.76 2.52 8.72
CA GLY A 173 -25.59 3.70 8.90
C GLY A 173 -24.86 4.93 9.49
N GLN A 174 -23.52 4.85 9.67
CA GLN A 174 -22.73 5.95 10.26
C GLN A 174 -21.28 5.92 9.76
N LEU A 175 -20.65 7.09 9.79
CA LEU A 175 -19.22 7.24 9.55
C LEU A 175 -18.41 6.88 10.81
N GLY A 176 -17.07 6.71 10.64
CA GLY A 176 -16.11 6.46 11.71
C GLY A 176 -15.54 5.05 11.73
N GLY A 177 -16.23 4.07 11.14
CA GLY A 177 -15.78 2.67 11.10
C GLY A 177 -15.55 2.10 12.51
N SER A 178 -14.50 1.27 12.69
CA SER A 178 -14.17 0.69 14.01
C SER A 178 -13.82 1.74 15.06
N ALA A 179 -13.23 2.86 14.66
CA ALA A 179 -12.81 3.92 15.58
C ALA A 179 -13.98 4.67 16.24
N ALA A 180 -15.20 4.61 15.67
CA ALA A 180 -16.40 5.12 16.30
C ALA A 180 -16.79 4.33 17.56
N PHE A 181 -16.24 3.14 17.74
CA PHE A 181 -16.48 2.24 18.88
C PHE A 181 -15.25 2.12 19.78
N GLU A 182 -14.25 3.01 19.62
CA GLU A 182 -13.10 3.12 20.54
C GLU A 182 -13.31 4.26 21.53
N TYR A 183 -13.02 4.00 22.79
CA TYR A 183 -13.11 5.00 23.86
C TYR A 183 -12.06 6.09 23.71
N LYS A 184 -10.80 5.67 23.45
CA LYS A 184 -9.67 6.57 23.20
C LYS A 184 -8.73 5.98 22.17
N ARG A 185 -7.87 6.81 21.59
CA ARG A 185 -6.80 6.41 20.69
C ARG A 185 -5.42 6.45 21.36
N ILE A 186 -4.45 5.80 20.75
CA ILE A 186 -3.03 5.98 21.03
C ILE A 186 -2.64 7.40 20.63
N PRO A 187 -1.83 8.14 21.42
CA PRO A 187 -1.48 9.53 21.12
C PRO A 187 -0.71 9.67 19.78
N GLU A 188 -1.10 10.66 18.98
CA GLU A 188 -0.49 10.93 17.67
C GLU A 188 0.67 11.94 17.76
N LYS A 189 0.80 12.66 18.88
CA LYS A 189 1.78 13.74 19.04
C LYS A 189 2.54 13.62 20.35
N ALA A 190 3.77 14.17 20.35
CA ALA A 190 4.54 14.29 21.58
C ALA A 190 3.75 15.07 22.67
N PRO A 191 3.86 14.67 23.93
CA PRO A 191 4.86 13.77 24.52
C PRO A 191 4.52 12.27 24.47
N TYR A 192 3.48 11.83 23.77
CA TYR A 192 3.03 10.45 23.64
C TYR A 192 2.78 9.76 25.00
N ALA A 193 2.21 10.49 25.95
CA ALA A 193 2.12 10.02 27.34
C ALA A 193 0.77 9.38 27.69
N ASP A 194 -0.32 9.96 27.22
CA ASP A 194 -1.68 9.57 27.64
C ASP A 194 -2.57 9.23 26.46
N PRO A 195 -3.52 8.29 26.62
CA PRO A 195 -4.55 8.04 25.64
C PRO A 195 -5.39 9.29 25.36
N GLU A 196 -5.58 9.60 24.06
CA GLU A 196 -6.29 10.79 23.59
C GLU A 196 -7.72 10.47 23.14
N ASP A 197 -8.55 11.50 22.99
CA ASP A 197 -9.83 11.40 22.28
C ASP A 197 -9.59 10.91 20.83
N THR A 198 -10.48 10.07 20.30
CA THR A 198 -10.32 9.53 18.96
C THR A 198 -10.34 10.60 17.86
N GLY A 199 -11.01 11.71 18.10
CA GLY A 199 -11.25 12.79 17.15
C GLY A 199 -12.24 12.43 16.05
N VAL A 200 -12.84 11.25 16.08
CA VAL A 200 -13.77 10.77 15.02
C VAL A 200 -14.99 11.67 14.89
N ALA A 201 -15.60 12.08 16.02
CA ALA A 201 -16.75 12.98 15.98
C ALA A 201 -16.45 14.32 15.29
N GLY A 202 -15.25 14.86 15.52
CA GLY A 202 -14.77 16.06 14.83
C GLY A 202 -14.61 15.85 13.34
N MET A 203 -14.02 14.72 12.93
CA MET A 203 -13.88 14.37 11.51
C MET A 203 -15.23 14.20 10.81
N VAL A 204 -16.19 13.54 11.46
CA VAL A 204 -17.57 13.39 10.93
C VAL A 204 -18.21 14.76 10.73
N SER A 205 -18.12 15.65 11.73
CA SER A 205 -18.67 17.01 11.62
C SER A 205 -17.99 17.84 10.51
N GLU A 206 -16.69 17.66 10.32
CA GLU A 206 -15.95 18.33 9.23
C GLU A 206 -16.41 17.84 7.83
N ILE A 207 -16.66 16.53 7.69
CA ILE A 207 -17.19 15.92 6.47
C ILE A 207 -18.60 16.42 6.17
N GLU A 208 -19.49 16.39 7.17
CA GLU A 208 -20.89 16.82 7.02
C GLU A 208 -21.03 18.30 6.68
N ALA A 209 -20.08 19.11 7.11
CA ALA A 209 -20.03 20.56 6.82
C ALA A 209 -19.33 20.88 5.48
N ASN A 210 -18.77 19.90 4.78
CA ASN A 210 -17.95 20.13 3.59
C ASN A 210 -18.75 19.94 2.29
N ASP A 211 -19.07 21.01 1.59
CA ASP A 211 -19.84 21.00 0.34
C ASP A 211 -19.19 20.19 -0.81
N ARG A 212 -17.90 19.83 -0.69
CA ARG A 212 -17.20 19.02 -1.68
C ARG A 212 -17.31 17.51 -1.42
N ILE A 213 -17.87 17.11 -0.27
CA ILE A 213 -17.96 15.71 0.13
C ILE A 213 -19.41 15.26 0.13
N THR A 214 -19.73 14.27 -0.69
CA THR A 214 -21.04 13.59 -0.68
C THR A 214 -20.92 12.26 0.02
N VAL A 215 -21.81 11.97 0.96
CA VAL A 215 -21.79 10.71 1.72
C VAL A 215 -23.03 9.85 1.40
N HIS A 216 -22.81 8.59 1.04
CA HIS A 216 -23.83 7.58 0.90
C HIS A 216 -23.67 6.55 2.03
N LEU A 217 -24.52 6.63 3.05
CA LEU A 217 -24.62 5.64 4.13
C LEU A 217 -25.55 4.48 3.73
N ASN A 218 -25.45 3.34 4.43
CA ASN A 218 -26.19 2.10 4.13
C ASN A 218 -26.09 1.73 2.65
N SER A 219 -24.92 1.93 2.06
CA SER A 219 -24.73 1.84 0.61
C SER A 219 -23.49 1.02 0.24
N THR A 220 -23.59 0.31 -0.87
CA THR A 220 -22.51 -0.48 -1.45
C THR A 220 -22.37 -0.21 -2.94
N THR A 221 -21.19 -0.48 -3.50
CA THR A 221 -20.96 -0.44 -4.94
C THR A 221 -21.40 -1.77 -5.54
N THR A 222 -22.33 -1.75 -6.48
CA THR A 222 -22.88 -2.97 -7.11
C THR A 222 -22.32 -3.24 -8.49
N LYS A 223 -21.73 -2.22 -9.12
CA LYS A 223 -21.08 -2.35 -10.43
C LYS A 223 -20.06 -1.22 -10.58
N THR A 224 -18.86 -1.54 -11.02
CA THR A 224 -17.83 -0.56 -11.34
C THR A 224 -17.19 -0.90 -12.68
N SER A 225 -16.97 0.11 -13.52
CA SER A 225 -16.36 -0.02 -14.84
C SER A 225 -15.51 1.20 -15.17
N GLY A 226 -14.80 1.16 -16.29
CA GLY A 226 -14.05 2.29 -16.79
C GLY A 226 -12.55 2.25 -16.44
N ALA A 227 -11.92 3.42 -16.39
CA ALA A 227 -10.47 3.60 -16.28
C ALA A 227 -10.15 4.91 -15.54
N PRO A 228 -8.89 5.19 -15.19
CA PRO A 228 -8.47 6.47 -14.63
C PRO A 228 -9.03 7.65 -15.43
N GLY A 229 -9.61 8.62 -14.73
CA GLY A 229 -10.31 9.77 -15.30
C GLY A 229 -11.77 9.51 -15.72
N ARG A 230 -12.19 8.25 -15.85
CA ARG A 230 -13.52 7.87 -16.38
C ARG A 230 -14.08 6.57 -15.81
N PHE A 231 -13.97 6.39 -14.50
CA PHE A 231 -14.69 5.32 -13.81
C PHE A 231 -16.18 5.64 -13.72
N SER A 232 -17.01 4.59 -13.78
CA SER A 232 -18.43 4.67 -13.48
C SER A 232 -18.75 3.63 -12.42
N ALA A 233 -19.48 4.01 -11.39
CA ALA A 233 -19.89 3.09 -10.33
C ALA A 233 -21.38 3.25 -10.00
N ASP A 234 -22.07 2.13 -9.89
CA ASP A 234 -23.43 2.05 -9.38
C ASP A 234 -23.40 1.89 -7.86
N ILE A 235 -24.00 2.83 -7.16
CA ILE A 235 -24.08 2.88 -5.70
C ILE A 235 -25.52 2.53 -5.32
N SER A 236 -25.69 1.42 -4.62
CA SER A 236 -27.01 0.92 -4.21
C SER A 236 -27.17 1.01 -2.69
N THR A 237 -28.29 1.55 -2.26
CA THR A 237 -28.69 1.57 -0.85
C THR A 237 -29.37 0.25 -0.47
N GLU A 238 -29.41 -0.08 0.81
CA GLU A 238 -30.16 -1.24 1.33
C GLU A 238 -31.67 -1.17 0.97
N SER A 239 -32.21 0.03 0.78
CA SER A 239 -33.61 0.23 0.34
C SER A 239 -33.85 -0.10 -1.15
N GLY A 240 -32.79 -0.46 -1.90
CA GLY A 240 -32.86 -0.82 -3.32
C GLY A 240 -32.77 0.35 -4.30
N SER A 241 -32.55 1.58 -3.82
CA SER A 241 -32.29 2.72 -4.69
C SER A 241 -30.85 2.66 -5.22
N THR A 242 -30.67 2.81 -6.52
CA THR A 242 -29.37 2.81 -7.17
C THR A 242 -29.11 4.14 -7.86
N THR A 243 -27.92 4.70 -7.64
CA THR A 243 -27.44 5.93 -8.30
C THR A 243 -26.13 5.64 -9.01
N THR A 244 -26.01 6.01 -10.27
CA THR A 244 -24.76 5.88 -11.03
C THR A 244 -23.95 7.17 -10.89
N GLY A 245 -22.70 7.05 -10.42
CA GLY A 245 -21.73 8.14 -10.33
C GLY A 245 -20.57 7.95 -11.30
N ASN A 246 -19.97 9.09 -11.71
CA ASN A 246 -18.75 9.09 -12.52
C ASN A 246 -17.58 9.63 -11.67
N PHE A 247 -16.43 8.96 -11.77
CA PHE A 247 -15.28 9.20 -10.91
C PHE A 247 -13.97 9.17 -11.72
N GLY A 248 -12.99 9.95 -11.31
CA GLY A 248 -11.68 9.93 -11.95
C GLY A 248 -10.72 8.93 -11.32
N ALA A 249 -10.88 8.64 -10.02
CA ALA A 249 -10.09 7.65 -9.30
C ALA A 249 -10.89 7.05 -8.14
N ILE A 250 -10.42 5.92 -7.60
CA ILE A 250 -11.07 5.18 -6.52
C ILE A 250 -10.07 4.90 -5.40
N ILE A 251 -10.46 5.11 -4.14
CA ILE A 251 -9.69 4.72 -2.95
C ILE A 251 -10.47 3.66 -2.18
N MET A 252 -9.86 2.49 -2.03
CA MET A 252 -10.35 1.41 -1.17
C MET A 252 -9.89 1.66 0.25
N ALA A 253 -10.83 1.96 1.14
CA ALA A 253 -10.59 2.22 2.56
C ALA A 253 -11.53 1.37 3.43
N SER A 254 -11.79 0.13 3.02
CA SER A 254 -12.75 -0.78 3.65
C SER A 254 -12.29 -1.32 5.02
N GLY A 255 -11.04 -1.01 5.43
CA GLY A 255 -10.53 -1.30 6.75
C GLY A 255 -10.26 -2.78 7.01
N ALA A 256 -10.39 -3.18 8.27
CA ALA A 256 -10.21 -4.54 8.74
C ALA A 256 -11.27 -4.89 9.79
N ARG A 257 -11.50 -6.19 9.99
CA ARG A 257 -12.24 -6.74 11.12
C ARG A 257 -11.27 -7.37 12.12
N ASN A 258 -11.72 -7.51 13.35
CA ASN A 258 -10.95 -8.25 14.35
C ASN A 258 -10.99 -9.75 14.05
N TYR A 259 -9.92 -10.45 14.42
CA TYR A 259 -9.91 -11.91 14.44
C TYR A 259 -11.01 -12.42 15.38
N ASP A 260 -11.71 -13.46 14.97
CA ASP A 260 -12.81 -14.05 15.75
C ASP A 260 -12.27 -14.81 16.97
N ALA A 261 -12.36 -14.18 18.13
CA ALA A 261 -11.90 -14.73 19.40
C ALA A 261 -12.68 -16.00 19.83
N SER A 262 -13.83 -16.32 19.23
CA SER A 262 -14.55 -17.57 19.47
C SER A 262 -13.77 -18.81 19.07
N GLN A 263 -12.77 -18.65 18.21
CA GLN A 263 -11.84 -19.71 17.80
C GLN A 263 -10.72 -19.99 18.84
N LEU A 264 -10.75 -19.30 20.00
CA LEU A 264 -9.80 -19.44 21.09
C LEU A 264 -10.47 -19.98 22.36
N PRO A 265 -11.13 -21.15 22.32
CA PRO A 265 -11.84 -21.68 23.49
C PRO A 265 -10.91 -22.02 24.66
N GLU A 266 -9.63 -22.28 24.41
CA GLU A 266 -8.60 -22.51 25.43
C GLU A 266 -8.28 -21.24 26.20
N LEU A 267 -8.48 -20.06 25.61
CA LEU A 267 -8.34 -18.76 26.28
C LEU A 267 -9.63 -18.28 26.95
N GLY A 268 -10.66 -19.14 27.06
CA GLY A 268 -11.87 -18.88 27.84
C GLY A 268 -12.90 -17.98 27.16
N TYR A 269 -12.67 -17.50 25.95
CA TYR A 269 -13.62 -16.67 25.22
C TYR A 269 -14.92 -17.44 24.93
N GLY A 270 -16.06 -16.82 25.18
CA GLY A 270 -17.37 -17.45 25.08
C GLY A 270 -17.72 -18.42 26.23
N LYS A 271 -16.74 -18.82 27.07
CA LYS A 271 -16.97 -19.65 28.27
C LYS A 271 -17.22 -18.81 29.52
N SER A 272 -16.65 -17.61 29.56
CA SER A 272 -16.89 -16.63 30.62
C SER A 272 -17.15 -15.25 30.01
N PRO A 273 -18.16 -14.51 30.48
CA PRO A 273 -18.39 -13.12 30.05
C PRO A 273 -17.27 -12.17 30.46
N ASP A 274 -16.43 -12.54 31.43
CA ASP A 274 -15.29 -11.76 31.91
C ASP A 274 -14.02 -11.99 31.05
N VAL A 275 -14.13 -12.76 29.96
CA VAL A 275 -13.10 -12.84 28.92
C VAL A 275 -13.61 -12.11 27.69
N VAL A 276 -12.98 -10.99 27.37
CA VAL A 276 -13.33 -10.13 26.23
C VAL A 276 -12.15 -9.97 25.28
N ASP A 277 -12.40 -9.55 24.06
CA ASP A 277 -11.34 -9.06 23.18
C ASP A 277 -11.08 -7.55 23.39
N GLN A 278 -10.11 -6.99 22.67
CA GLN A 278 -9.79 -5.56 22.79
C GLN A 278 -10.99 -4.67 22.42
N ALA A 279 -11.79 -5.05 21.43
CA ALA A 279 -13.00 -4.29 21.06
C ALA A 279 -14.08 -4.36 22.15
N GLY A 280 -14.25 -5.51 22.78
CA GLY A 280 -15.14 -5.67 23.92
C GLY A 280 -14.73 -4.78 25.11
N LEU A 281 -13.43 -4.65 25.35
CA LEU A 281 -12.95 -3.73 26.40
C LEU A 281 -13.18 -2.26 26.04
N GLU A 282 -12.99 -1.84 24.79
CA GLU A 282 -13.33 -0.47 24.36
C GLU A 282 -14.81 -0.15 24.65
N LYS A 283 -15.70 -1.11 24.35
CA LYS A 283 -17.13 -0.95 24.65
C LYS A 283 -17.39 -0.78 26.13
N LEU A 284 -16.78 -1.62 26.98
CA LEU A 284 -16.90 -1.48 28.45
C LEU A 284 -16.37 -0.14 28.95
N ALA A 285 -15.27 0.36 28.38
CA ALA A 285 -14.70 1.66 28.72
C ALA A 285 -15.60 2.83 28.29
N MET A 286 -16.22 2.75 27.11
CA MET A 286 -17.22 3.73 26.64
C MET A 286 -18.44 3.75 27.54
N GLU A 287 -18.98 2.59 27.94
CA GLU A 287 -20.11 2.46 28.84
C GLU A 287 -19.77 3.02 30.24
N ALA A 288 -18.56 2.81 30.72
CA ALA A 288 -18.07 3.35 31.98
C ALA A 288 -17.88 4.88 31.94
N ASN A 289 -17.66 5.46 30.76
CA ASN A 289 -17.51 6.90 30.49
C ASN A 289 -16.64 7.64 31.54
N GLY A 290 -15.43 7.11 31.79
CA GLY A 290 -14.48 7.63 32.78
C GLY A 290 -14.70 7.15 34.21
N GLY A 291 -15.79 6.44 34.50
CA GLY A 291 -16.01 5.73 35.74
C GLY A 291 -15.34 4.36 35.80
N PRO A 292 -15.51 3.60 36.91
CA PRO A 292 -14.92 2.27 37.05
C PRO A 292 -15.44 1.29 35.98
N ILE A 293 -14.53 0.60 35.33
CA ILE A 293 -14.86 -0.51 34.43
C ILE A 293 -15.32 -1.70 35.28
N LYS A 294 -16.45 -2.29 34.92
CA LYS A 294 -17.09 -3.36 35.66
C LYS A 294 -16.99 -4.69 34.95
N ARG A 295 -16.95 -5.76 35.71
CA ARG A 295 -17.02 -7.13 35.22
C ARG A 295 -18.38 -7.38 34.55
N PRO A 296 -18.39 -7.93 33.34
CA PRO A 296 -19.63 -8.29 32.64
C PRO A 296 -20.50 -9.31 33.39
N SER A 297 -19.88 -10.22 34.15
CA SER A 297 -20.60 -11.31 34.85
C SER A 297 -21.49 -10.85 36.01
N ASP A 298 -21.04 -9.91 36.82
CA ASP A 298 -21.69 -9.56 38.10
C ASP A 298 -21.75 -8.05 38.38
N GLY A 299 -21.22 -7.21 37.50
CA GLY A 299 -21.25 -5.75 37.64
C GLY A 299 -20.34 -5.17 38.71
N LYS A 300 -19.45 -5.98 39.30
CA LYS A 300 -18.45 -5.49 40.24
C LYS A 300 -17.31 -4.78 39.53
N GLU A 301 -16.66 -3.87 40.25
CA GLU A 301 -15.46 -3.20 39.77
C GLU A 301 -14.32 -4.21 39.55
N VAL A 302 -13.53 -3.97 38.50
CA VAL A 302 -12.34 -4.79 38.19
C VAL A 302 -11.20 -4.36 39.10
N GLY A 303 -10.68 -5.29 39.89
CA GLY A 303 -9.50 -5.08 40.74
C GLY A 303 -8.20 -5.60 40.08
N LYS A 304 -8.33 -6.57 39.19
CA LYS A 304 -7.20 -7.15 38.47
C LYS A 304 -7.57 -7.49 37.03
N VAL A 305 -6.79 -6.98 36.05
CA VAL A 305 -6.96 -7.27 34.64
C VAL A 305 -5.70 -7.86 34.04
N VAL A 306 -5.85 -8.89 33.22
CA VAL A 306 -4.75 -9.54 32.47
C VAL A 306 -5.00 -9.42 30.98
N PHE A 307 -4.00 -8.93 30.25
CA PHE A 307 -4.00 -8.85 28.78
C PHE A 307 -3.16 -9.99 28.20
N VAL A 308 -3.75 -10.75 27.30
CA VAL A 308 -3.11 -11.87 26.61
C VAL A 308 -2.72 -11.42 25.22
N GLN A 309 -1.41 -11.22 24.98
CA GLN A 309 -0.91 -10.79 23.68
C GLN A 309 -0.88 -11.93 22.66
N CYS A 310 -0.97 -11.56 21.38
CA CYS A 310 -0.93 -12.48 20.24
C CYS A 310 -2.02 -13.57 20.27
N ALA A 311 -3.19 -13.27 20.85
CA ALA A 311 -4.32 -14.19 20.87
C ALA A 311 -4.78 -14.49 19.43
N GLY A 312 -4.60 -15.74 18.96
CA GLY A 312 -4.93 -16.18 17.61
C GLY A 312 -4.04 -15.61 16.50
N GLN A 313 -2.85 -15.08 16.81
CA GLN A 313 -1.92 -14.57 15.80
C GLN A 313 -0.46 -14.95 16.10
N ARG A 314 0.44 -14.78 15.11
CA ARG A 314 1.84 -15.24 15.16
C ARG A 314 1.93 -16.73 15.49
N SER A 315 1.05 -17.51 14.91
CA SER A 315 0.89 -18.93 15.21
C SER A 315 0.65 -19.71 13.93
N ASP A 316 1.28 -20.87 13.81
CA ASP A 316 1.12 -21.79 12.69
C ASP A 316 -0.04 -22.80 12.91
N LYS A 317 -0.79 -22.64 14.00
CA LYS A 317 -2.00 -23.45 14.25
C LYS A 317 -3.07 -23.12 13.22
N GLU A 318 -3.78 -24.15 12.78
CA GLU A 318 -4.92 -24.01 11.90
C GLU A 318 -5.95 -23.01 12.47
N GLY A 319 -6.47 -22.14 11.61
CA GLY A 319 -7.40 -21.08 12.00
C GLY A 319 -6.75 -19.85 12.63
N HIS A 320 -5.44 -19.86 12.93
CA HIS A 320 -4.74 -18.71 13.48
C HIS A 320 -4.08 -17.86 12.39
N LEU A 321 -3.85 -16.58 12.71
CA LEU A 321 -3.11 -15.65 11.82
C LEU A 321 -1.61 -15.90 11.96
N PRO A 322 -0.87 -16.22 10.88
CA PRO A 322 0.57 -16.45 10.97
C PRO A 322 1.39 -15.14 11.04
N TYR A 323 0.74 -13.99 10.94
CA TYR A 323 1.39 -12.67 10.96
C TYR A 323 1.11 -11.91 12.27
N CYS A 324 1.85 -10.80 12.47
CA CYS A 324 1.64 -9.85 13.54
C CYS A 324 0.87 -8.63 13.01
N SER A 325 -0.18 -8.24 13.70
CA SER A 325 -0.98 -7.05 13.35
C SER A 325 -0.33 -5.71 13.77
N GLY A 326 0.77 -5.75 14.54
CA GLY A 326 1.60 -4.58 14.82
C GLY A 326 0.99 -3.50 15.74
N HIS A 327 -0.32 -3.51 15.98
CA HIS A 327 -1.00 -2.50 16.80
C HIS A 327 -1.46 -3.00 18.18
N CYS A 328 -1.67 -4.32 18.32
CA CYS A 328 -2.30 -4.90 19.52
C CYS A 328 -1.55 -4.60 20.82
N CYS A 329 -0.20 -4.55 20.78
CA CYS A 329 0.60 -4.28 21.97
C CYS A 329 0.35 -2.87 22.51
N LEU A 330 0.38 -1.85 21.66
CA LEU A 330 0.09 -0.47 22.07
C LEU A 330 -1.38 -0.29 22.44
N THR A 331 -2.30 -1.00 21.79
CA THR A 331 -3.71 -1.02 22.20
C THR A 331 -3.87 -1.59 23.60
N SER A 332 -3.17 -2.67 23.96
CA SER A 332 -3.21 -3.19 25.34
C SER A 332 -2.59 -2.24 26.36
N VAL A 333 -1.50 -1.53 25.99
CA VAL A 333 -0.94 -0.47 26.86
C VAL A 333 -1.98 0.63 27.08
N LYS A 334 -2.61 1.13 26.01
CA LYS A 334 -3.69 2.12 26.07
C LYS A 334 -4.81 1.67 27.03
N GLN A 335 -5.28 0.46 26.85
CA GLN A 335 -6.37 -0.12 27.63
C GLN A 335 -6.01 -0.38 29.10
N ALA A 336 -4.78 -0.83 29.35
CA ALA A 336 -4.29 -0.98 30.73
C ALA A 336 -4.20 0.37 31.46
N MET A 337 -3.87 1.44 30.75
CA MET A 337 -3.86 2.80 31.31
C MET A 337 -5.27 3.27 31.71
N TYR A 338 -6.34 2.80 31.08
CA TYR A 338 -7.72 3.15 31.51
C TYR A 338 -7.96 2.76 32.97
N PHE A 339 -7.51 1.57 33.38
CA PHE A 339 -7.63 1.10 34.74
C PHE A 339 -6.72 1.88 35.69
N LYS A 340 -5.49 2.17 35.28
CA LYS A 340 -4.54 2.94 36.11
C LYS A 340 -4.99 4.39 36.32
N ASP A 341 -5.60 4.99 35.31
CA ASP A 341 -6.14 6.36 35.40
C ASP A 341 -7.37 6.43 36.33
N GLN A 342 -8.16 5.36 36.40
CA GLN A 342 -9.29 5.25 37.33
C GLN A 342 -8.83 5.01 38.75
N ASN A 343 -7.94 4.05 38.94
CA ASN A 343 -7.40 3.71 40.26
C ASN A 343 -5.99 3.07 40.07
N PRO A 344 -4.91 3.76 40.50
CA PRO A 344 -3.55 3.25 40.42
C PRO A 344 -3.32 1.91 41.16
N GLN A 345 -4.20 1.51 42.08
CA GLN A 345 -4.11 0.25 42.82
C GLN A 345 -4.64 -0.96 42.03
N ILE A 346 -5.35 -0.76 40.93
CA ILE A 346 -5.79 -1.88 40.09
C ILE A 346 -4.57 -2.58 39.52
N ASP A 347 -4.50 -3.90 39.71
CA ASP A 347 -3.42 -4.72 39.15
C ASP A 347 -3.67 -4.93 37.67
N THR A 348 -2.71 -4.49 36.84
CA THR A 348 -2.76 -4.62 35.37
C THR A 348 -1.55 -5.35 34.90
N ASN A 349 -1.72 -6.49 34.25
CA ASN A 349 -0.62 -7.30 33.75
C ASN A 349 -0.79 -7.60 32.24
N ILE A 350 0.20 -7.22 31.44
CA ILE A 350 0.27 -7.55 30.01
C ILE A 350 1.25 -8.71 29.82
N ILE A 351 0.71 -9.90 29.47
CA ILE A 351 1.53 -11.10 29.21
C ILE A 351 1.85 -11.15 27.70
N TYR A 352 3.14 -11.14 27.35
CA TYR A 352 3.62 -11.03 25.98
C TYR A 352 4.82 -11.93 25.71
N SER A 353 4.96 -12.44 24.48
CA SER A 353 6.20 -13.09 24.00
C SER A 353 7.21 -12.09 23.48
N ASP A 354 6.78 -11.15 22.64
CA ASP A 354 7.57 -10.00 22.17
C ASP A 354 6.70 -8.75 22.18
N MET A 355 7.19 -7.68 22.81
CA MET A 355 6.55 -6.38 22.76
C MET A 355 6.90 -5.66 21.44
N ARG A 356 5.88 -5.21 20.71
CA ARG A 356 6.04 -4.47 19.47
C ARG A 356 5.33 -3.12 19.54
N THR A 357 6.11 -2.07 19.50
CA THR A 357 5.64 -0.68 19.65
C THR A 357 6.05 0.16 18.43
N PRO A 358 5.59 -0.22 17.22
CA PRO A 358 5.97 0.48 16.00
C PRO A 358 5.36 1.89 15.96
N GLY A 359 5.94 2.74 15.12
CA GLY A 359 5.48 4.09 14.89
C GLY A 359 6.20 5.14 15.74
N ALA A 360 5.98 6.40 15.39
CA ALA A 360 6.53 7.54 16.13
C ALA A 360 5.91 7.59 17.53
N GLY A 361 6.76 7.67 18.56
CA GLY A 361 6.31 7.73 19.95
C GLY A 361 5.81 6.42 20.57
N GLY A 362 5.86 5.28 19.85
CA GLY A 362 5.41 3.98 20.37
C GLY A 362 6.18 3.54 21.62
N GLU A 363 7.52 3.72 21.64
CA GLU A 363 8.36 3.47 22.81
C GLU A 363 8.09 4.43 23.97
N ASP A 364 7.82 5.71 23.67
CA ASP A 364 7.50 6.69 24.70
C ASP A 364 6.16 6.38 25.35
N PHE A 365 5.17 5.97 24.57
CA PHE A 365 3.87 5.55 25.08
C PHE A 365 3.96 4.26 25.90
N TYR A 366 4.74 3.27 25.47
CA TYR A 366 5.03 2.07 26.23
C TYR A 366 5.69 2.39 27.57
N ARG A 367 6.71 3.28 27.57
CA ARG A 367 7.37 3.76 28.80
C ARG A 367 6.39 4.50 29.70
N SER A 368 5.47 5.29 29.16
CA SER A 368 4.43 5.96 29.94
C SER A 368 3.53 4.94 30.65
N GLY A 369 3.14 3.85 29.99
CA GLY A 369 2.40 2.74 30.61
C GLY A 369 3.17 2.13 31.80
N GLN A 370 4.48 1.90 31.65
CA GLN A 370 5.33 1.42 32.74
C GLN A 370 5.37 2.40 33.92
N MET A 371 5.52 3.69 33.62
CA MET A 371 5.54 4.75 34.66
C MET A 371 4.22 4.86 35.41
N LYS A 372 3.09 4.57 34.77
CA LYS A 372 1.77 4.47 35.41
C LYS A 372 1.57 3.19 36.24
N GLY A 373 2.54 2.29 36.23
CA GLY A 373 2.51 1.04 36.99
C GLY A 373 1.79 -0.12 36.29
N VAL A 374 1.72 -0.11 34.96
CA VAL A 374 1.33 -1.29 34.18
C VAL A 374 2.45 -2.33 34.26
N THR A 375 2.12 -3.55 34.62
CA THR A 375 3.06 -4.67 34.68
C THR A 375 3.17 -5.36 33.33
N PHE A 376 4.39 -5.77 32.98
CA PHE A 376 4.69 -6.45 31.73
C PHE A 376 5.41 -7.75 32.03
N THR A 377 4.76 -8.89 31.74
CA THR A 377 5.30 -10.23 31.99
C THR A 377 5.65 -10.91 30.67
N LYS A 378 6.93 -11.26 30.49
CA LYS A 378 7.33 -12.01 29.30
C LYS A 378 6.92 -13.48 29.47
N GLY A 379 5.87 -13.89 28.77
CA GLY A 379 5.27 -15.21 28.93
C GLY A 379 4.39 -15.62 27.75
N THR A 380 3.97 -16.87 27.76
CA THR A 380 3.03 -17.43 26.80
C THR A 380 1.87 -18.07 27.55
N VAL A 381 0.66 -17.53 27.36
CA VAL A 381 -0.56 -18.06 27.99
C VAL A 381 -0.97 -19.34 27.30
N SER A 382 -1.19 -20.39 28.08
CA SER A 382 -1.66 -21.70 27.61
C SER A 382 -3.15 -21.89 27.79
N GLU A 383 -3.73 -21.36 28.85
CA GLU A 383 -5.15 -21.55 29.20
C GLU A 383 -5.69 -20.40 30.04
N VAL A 384 -6.95 -20.06 29.81
CA VAL A 384 -7.76 -19.24 30.72
C VAL A 384 -9.02 -20.00 31.10
N SER A 385 -9.23 -20.21 32.38
CA SER A 385 -10.37 -20.97 32.91
C SER A 385 -11.16 -20.17 33.94
N ALA A 386 -12.48 -20.36 33.97
CA ALA A 386 -13.34 -19.80 35.01
C ALA A 386 -13.27 -20.69 36.27
N GLY A 387 -13.08 -20.10 37.43
CA GLY A 387 -13.03 -20.81 38.71
C GLY A 387 -13.43 -19.94 39.86
N GLY A 388 -14.21 -20.47 40.78
CA GLY A 388 -14.57 -19.82 42.07
C GLY A 388 -15.14 -18.40 41.90
N ASN A 389 -14.40 -17.40 42.29
CA ASN A 389 -14.80 -15.98 42.23
C ASN A 389 -14.14 -15.16 41.10
N GLY A 390 -13.53 -15.78 40.10
CA GLY A 390 -12.82 -15.07 39.02
C GLY A 390 -12.29 -15.99 37.96
N LEU A 391 -11.27 -15.52 37.25
CA LEU A 391 -10.58 -16.24 36.17
C LEU A 391 -9.20 -16.70 36.67
N THR A 392 -8.74 -17.83 36.18
CA THR A 392 -7.37 -18.32 36.34
C THR A 392 -6.68 -18.30 34.99
N VAL A 393 -5.51 -17.66 34.92
CA VAL A 393 -4.67 -17.53 33.73
C VAL A 393 -3.42 -18.38 33.94
N ASN A 394 -3.27 -19.45 33.18
CA ASN A 394 -2.09 -20.31 33.19
C ASN A 394 -1.15 -19.90 32.08
N PHE A 395 0.10 -19.62 32.41
CA PHE A 395 1.11 -19.22 31.43
C PHE A 395 2.50 -19.70 31.80
N LYS A 396 3.36 -19.82 30.81
CA LYS A 396 4.77 -20.07 31.01
C LYS A 396 5.51 -18.74 31.09
N ASP A 397 6.16 -18.44 32.21
CA ASP A 397 7.11 -17.34 32.32
C ASP A 397 8.38 -17.69 31.54
N LEU A 398 8.68 -16.90 30.48
CA LEU A 398 9.82 -17.15 29.59
C LEU A 398 11.16 -16.65 30.14
N ILE A 399 11.17 -15.90 31.23
CA ILE A 399 12.39 -15.44 31.91
C ILE A 399 12.80 -16.43 32.97
N LEU A 400 11.83 -16.87 33.78
CA LEU A 400 12.07 -17.81 34.87
C LEU A 400 11.99 -19.27 34.44
N ASP A 401 11.51 -19.54 33.23
CA ASP A 401 11.23 -20.87 32.65
C ASP A 401 10.33 -21.72 33.57
N GLN A 402 9.29 -21.12 34.13
CA GLN A 402 8.37 -21.75 35.06
C GLN A 402 6.92 -21.59 34.61
N ASP A 403 6.11 -22.60 34.93
CA ASP A 403 4.67 -22.52 34.78
C ASP A 403 4.09 -21.73 35.96
N VAL A 404 3.30 -20.72 35.62
CA VAL A 404 2.68 -19.79 36.57
C VAL A 404 1.17 -19.83 36.40
N SER A 405 0.45 -19.78 37.52
CA SER A 405 -1.00 -19.63 37.56
C SER A 405 -1.33 -18.31 38.27
N ASP A 406 -2.01 -17.42 37.58
CA ASP A 406 -2.40 -16.11 38.10
C ASP A 406 -3.91 -15.94 38.07
N SER A 407 -4.46 -15.13 38.97
CA SER A 407 -5.89 -14.83 39.05
C SER A 407 -6.22 -13.52 38.35
N ALA A 408 -7.39 -13.41 37.74
CA ALA A 408 -7.89 -12.17 37.16
C ALA A 408 -9.40 -11.99 37.37
N ASP A 409 -9.84 -10.73 37.45
CA ASP A 409 -11.26 -10.37 37.41
C ASP A 409 -11.74 -10.23 35.96
N LEU A 410 -10.85 -9.79 35.07
CA LEU A 410 -11.11 -9.58 33.66
C LEU A 410 -9.90 -10.04 32.84
N VAL A 411 -10.12 -10.73 31.73
CA VAL A 411 -9.08 -11.08 30.78
C VAL A 411 -9.39 -10.45 29.44
N VAL A 412 -8.39 -9.84 28.81
CA VAL A 412 -8.50 -9.16 27.52
C VAL A 412 -7.61 -9.85 26.49
N LEU A 413 -8.21 -10.38 25.44
CA LEU A 413 -7.51 -11.04 24.35
C LEU A 413 -7.11 -10.03 23.29
N ALA A 414 -5.81 -9.88 23.06
CA ALA A 414 -5.27 -9.01 22.03
C ALA A 414 -5.26 -9.75 20.68
N THR A 415 -6.37 -9.71 19.97
CA THR A 415 -6.59 -10.35 18.68
C THR A 415 -6.04 -9.49 17.52
N GLY A 416 -5.83 -10.12 16.36
CA GLY A 416 -5.29 -9.44 15.18
C GLY A 416 -6.34 -8.80 14.28
N GLN A 417 -5.86 -8.12 13.24
CA GLN A 417 -6.67 -7.52 12.17
C GLN A 417 -6.70 -8.43 10.95
N ILE A 418 -7.89 -8.66 10.40
CA ILE A 418 -8.13 -9.35 9.13
C ILE A 418 -8.68 -8.31 8.14
N PRO A 419 -8.09 -8.18 6.92
CA PRO A 419 -8.50 -7.14 5.98
C PRO A 419 -9.93 -7.37 5.47
N ASN A 420 -10.70 -6.30 5.30
CA ASN A 420 -11.98 -6.32 4.62
C ASN A 420 -11.76 -6.10 3.11
N SER A 421 -11.15 -7.07 2.44
CA SER A 421 -10.82 -6.98 1.01
C SER A 421 -11.84 -7.67 0.09
N GLY A 422 -12.89 -8.27 0.66
CA GLY A 422 -13.84 -9.08 -0.07
C GLY A 422 -13.36 -10.51 -0.33
N VAL A 423 -12.24 -10.90 0.25
CA VAL A 423 -11.69 -12.25 0.14
C VAL A 423 -11.87 -12.95 1.47
N ASP A 424 -12.62 -14.04 1.49
CA ASP A 424 -12.59 -14.97 2.61
C ASP A 424 -11.34 -15.82 2.48
N ILE A 425 -10.41 -15.58 3.39
CA ILE A 425 -9.21 -16.39 3.50
C ILE A 425 -9.56 -17.57 4.39
N ASP A 426 -9.78 -18.74 3.80
CA ASP A 426 -9.55 -19.96 4.50
C ASP A 426 -8.04 -20.02 4.77
N LEU A 427 -7.66 -19.80 6.02
CA LEU A 427 -6.26 -19.80 6.43
C LEU A 427 -5.66 -21.15 6.09
N PRO A 428 -4.59 -21.22 5.26
CA PRO A 428 -4.10 -22.50 4.77
C PRO A 428 -3.59 -23.36 5.93
N VAL A 429 -3.98 -24.59 5.91
CA VAL A 429 -3.37 -25.67 6.65
C VAL A 429 -1.93 -25.81 6.14
N THR A 430 -0.97 -25.53 7.01
CA THR A 430 0.48 -25.80 6.93
C THR A 430 1.20 -25.56 5.58
N ALA A 431 2.08 -24.57 5.58
CA ALA A 431 2.99 -24.24 4.47
C ALA A 431 4.26 -25.12 4.43
N GLU A 432 4.22 -26.38 4.72
CA GLU A 432 5.40 -27.26 4.65
C GLU A 432 5.51 -28.09 3.35
N GLU A 433 4.56 -27.98 2.40
CA GLU A 433 4.60 -28.79 1.18
C GLU A 433 4.87 -28.03 -0.12
N ASP A 434 4.94 -26.69 -0.13
CA ASP A 434 5.01 -25.94 -1.39
C ASP A 434 6.43 -25.57 -1.88
N GLU A 435 7.50 -25.83 -1.12
CA GLU A 435 8.87 -25.56 -1.60
C GLU A 435 9.59 -26.80 -2.18
N ALA A 436 9.05 -28.00 -2.05
CA ALA A 436 9.75 -29.23 -2.44
C ALA A 436 9.24 -29.93 -3.72
N GLN A 437 8.17 -29.42 -4.38
CA GLN A 437 7.59 -30.10 -5.55
C GLN A 437 7.29 -29.15 -6.73
N ALA A 438 8.23 -28.30 -7.08
CA ALA A 438 8.17 -27.48 -8.30
C ALA A 438 8.80 -28.17 -9.53
N GLU A 439 8.96 -29.48 -9.51
CA GLU A 439 9.35 -30.25 -10.70
C GLU A 439 8.44 -31.46 -10.90
N ASP A 440 7.71 -31.43 -12.03
CA ASP A 440 6.93 -32.52 -12.63
C ASP A 440 5.71 -33.05 -11.85
N GLN A 441 4.54 -32.42 -12.04
CA GLN A 441 3.32 -33.10 -12.54
C GLN A 441 2.14 -32.14 -12.57
N VAL A 442 1.71 -31.76 -13.77
CA VAL A 442 0.42 -31.12 -14.02
C VAL A 442 -0.67 -32.16 -13.79
N THR A 443 -1.15 -32.26 -12.56
CA THR A 443 -2.48 -32.85 -12.29
C THR A 443 -3.39 -31.71 -11.84
N GLU A 444 -4.43 -31.46 -12.65
CA GLU A 444 -5.56 -30.57 -12.31
C GLU A 444 -6.22 -31.07 -11.00
N THR A 445 -5.70 -30.68 -9.88
CA THR A 445 -6.47 -30.63 -8.64
C THR A 445 -7.04 -29.21 -8.58
N ALA A 446 -8.36 -29.11 -8.70
CA ALA A 446 -9.09 -27.86 -8.55
C ALA A 446 -8.66 -27.19 -7.24
N ALA A 447 -8.01 -26.02 -7.34
CA ALA A 447 -7.75 -25.18 -6.19
C ALA A 447 -9.09 -24.94 -5.46
N PRO A 448 -9.10 -24.92 -4.11
CA PRO A 448 -10.34 -24.64 -3.39
C PRO A 448 -10.94 -23.34 -3.90
N GLU A 449 -12.22 -23.35 -4.25
CA GLU A 449 -12.95 -22.16 -4.66
C GLU A 449 -12.96 -21.18 -3.48
N VAL A 450 -12.05 -20.21 -3.50
CA VAL A 450 -12.07 -19.08 -2.57
C VAL A 450 -13.33 -18.27 -2.90
N LYS A 451 -14.31 -18.25 -2.00
CA LYS A 451 -15.44 -17.35 -2.10
C LYS A 451 -14.96 -15.92 -2.03
N VAL A 452 -14.97 -15.23 -3.15
CA VAL A 452 -14.63 -13.82 -3.25
C VAL A 452 -15.89 -13.00 -3.23
N GLU A 453 -16.11 -12.25 -2.17
CA GLU A 453 -17.11 -11.21 -2.13
C GLU A 453 -16.53 -9.96 -2.80
N SER A 454 -16.99 -9.65 -4.02
CA SER A 454 -16.54 -8.45 -4.72
C SER A 454 -17.05 -7.19 -4.02
N ILE A 455 -16.17 -6.22 -3.74
CA ILE A 455 -16.53 -4.92 -3.14
C ILE A 455 -16.85 -3.90 -4.23
N LEU A 456 -15.99 -3.81 -5.26
CA LEU A 456 -16.17 -2.87 -6.38
C LEU A 456 -17.03 -3.44 -7.50
N ASN A 457 -17.16 -4.75 -7.59
CA ASN A 457 -17.87 -5.45 -8.67
C ASN A 457 -17.38 -4.97 -10.06
N LEU A 458 -16.06 -5.05 -10.27
CA LEU A 458 -15.41 -4.63 -11.51
C LEU A 458 -15.85 -5.50 -12.69
N THR A 459 -16.40 -4.87 -13.74
CA THR A 459 -17.03 -5.59 -14.87
C THR A 459 -16.07 -5.99 -15.98
N TYR A 460 -14.87 -5.47 -16.01
CA TYR A 460 -13.93 -5.66 -17.13
C TYR A 460 -12.90 -6.77 -16.91
N ARG A 461 -13.04 -7.59 -15.85
CA ARG A 461 -12.06 -8.63 -15.55
C ARG A 461 -12.67 -9.87 -14.94
N GLN A 462 -11.98 -11.00 -15.18
CA GLN A 462 -12.20 -12.23 -14.45
C GLN A 462 -11.40 -12.22 -13.14
N GLY A 463 -11.91 -12.85 -12.10
CA GLY A 463 -11.28 -12.95 -10.80
C GLY A 463 -11.62 -11.78 -9.86
N PRO A 464 -10.89 -11.65 -8.75
CA PRO A 464 -11.17 -10.63 -7.73
C PRO A 464 -11.00 -9.21 -8.26
N ASP A 465 -11.74 -8.27 -7.68
CA ASP A 465 -11.68 -6.85 -8.01
C ASP A 465 -10.27 -6.32 -8.00
N LEU A 466 -9.57 -6.57 -6.90
CA LEU A 466 -8.17 -6.21 -6.69
C LEU A 466 -7.37 -7.47 -6.39
N PRO A 467 -6.18 -7.64 -7.00
CA PRO A 467 -5.24 -8.63 -6.55
C PRO A 467 -4.84 -8.39 -5.09
N HIS A 468 -4.61 -9.46 -4.36
CA HIS A 468 -4.26 -9.42 -2.94
C HIS A 468 -3.07 -10.32 -2.65
N LEU A 469 -2.44 -10.04 -1.52
CA LEU A 469 -1.34 -10.83 -0.97
C LEU A 469 -1.88 -12.09 -0.29
N LYS A 470 -0.99 -13.01 0.07
CA LYS A 470 -1.30 -14.33 0.69
C LYS A 470 -2.36 -14.27 1.80
N TYR A 471 -2.41 -13.18 2.58
CA TYR A 471 -3.34 -13.03 3.72
C TYR A 471 -4.49 -12.05 3.45
N GLY A 472 -4.84 -11.84 2.18
CA GLY A 472 -5.99 -11.06 1.76
C GLY A 472 -5.81 -9.54 1.78
N PHE A 473 -4.66 -9.02 2.19
CA PHE A 473 -4.37 -7.60 2.07
C PHE A 473 -4.23 -7.21 0.60
N ASN A 474 -4.77 -6.06 0.23
CA ASN A 474 -4.66 -5.57 -1.14
C ASN A 474 -3.20 -5.45 -1.56
N ASP A 475 -2.85 -6.01 -2.74
CA ASP A 475 -1.49 -6.01 -3.26
C ASP A 475 -1.10 -4.59 -3.69
N SER A 476 -0.26 -3.96 -2.86
CA SER A 476 0.38 -2.69 -3.15
C SER A 476 1.82 -2.73 -2.63
N HIS A 477 2.78 -2.45 -3.51
CA HIS A 477 4.18 -2.49 -3.12
C HIS A 477 4.55 -1.24 -2.32
N PHE A 478 4.90 -1.42 -1.04
CA PHE A 478 5.08 -0.31 -0.10
C PHE A 478 6.30 0.60 -0.37
N ILE A 479 7.29 0.12 -1.13
CA ILE A 479 8.48 0.90 -1.49
C ILE A 479 8.35 1.50 -2.88
N CYS A 480 8.10 0.65 -3.90
CA CYS A 480 8.17 1.07 -5.30
C CYS A 480 6.90 1.79 -5.75
N PHE A 481 5.75 1.34 -5.29
CA PHE A 481 4.43 1.84 -5.70
C PHE A 481 3.50 1.94 -4.50
N PRO A 482 3.82 2.79 -3.52
CA PRO A 482 3.00 2.91 -2.32
C PRO A 482 1.57 3.32 -2.69
N TYR A 483 0.61 2.71 -2.01
CA TYR A 483 -0.84 2.91 -2.18
C TYR A 483 -1.45 2.45 -3.51
N GLU A 484 -0.64 2.27 -4.56
CA GLU A 484 -1.12 1.83 -5.87
C GLU A 484 -1.47 0.34 -5.85
N THR A 485 -2.70 0.01 -6.17
CA THR A 485 -3.10 -1.39 -6.38
C THR A 485 -2.66 -1.89 -7.75
N ARG A 486 -2.86 -3.17 -8.02
CA ARG A 486 -2.65 -3.73 -9.35
C ARG A 486 -3.71 -3.30 -10.39
N ARG A 487 -4.67 -2.50 -10.01
CA ARG A 487 -5.63 -1.84 -10.91
C ARG A 487 -5.33 -0.35 -10.96
N THR A 488 -4.91 0.13 -12.12
CA THR A 488 -4.52 1.53 -12.29
C THR A 488 -5.69 2.48 -11.99
N GLY A 489 -5.42 3.53 -11.22
CA GLY A 489 -6.44 4.50 -10.78
C GLY A 489 -7.25 4.06 -9.57
N ILE A 490 -6.96 2.85 -9.03
CA ILE A 490 -7.56 2.34 -7.79
C ILE A 490 -6.45 2.21 -6.75
N TYR A 491 -6.64 2.86 -5.62
CA TYR A 491 -5.69 2.96 -4.51
C TYR A 491 -6.21 2.25 -3.30
N SER A 492 -5.34 1.84 -2.40
CA SER A 492 -5.71 1.25 -1.10
C SER A 492 -5.15 2.07 0.04
N ALA A 493 -5.95 2.28 1.08
CA ALA A 493 -5.60 3.04 2.28
C ALA A 493 -6.07 2.33 3.55
N GLY A 494 -5.23 2.40 4.59
CA GLY A 494 -5.57 1.89 5.90
C GLY A 494 -5.46 0.36 6.03
N PRO A 495 -6.15 -0.23 7.02
CA PRO A 495 -5.96 -1.63 7.40
C PRO A 495 -6.30 -2.68 6.32
N VAL A 496 -6.99 -2.32 5.25
CA VAL A 496 -7.19 -3.20 4.09
C VAL A 496 -5.89 -3.47 3.32
N ARG A 497 -4.89 -2.57 3.44
CA ARG A 497 -3.60 -2.69 2.76
C ARG A 497 -2.56 -3.45 3.60
N ARG A 498 -2.54 -3.22 4.89
CA ARG A 498 -1.72 -3.92 5.90
C ARG A 498 -2.28 -3.62 7.29
N PRO A 499 -2.00 -4.45 8.31
CA PRO A 499 -2.41 -4.11 9.66
C PRO A 499 -1.78 -2.80 10.12
N MET A 500 -2.56 -1.93 10.78
CA MET A 500 -2.08 -0.65 11.28
C MET A 500 -3.02 -0.06 12.34
N ASP A 501 -2.49 0.85 13.15
CA ASP A 501 -3.25 1.66 14.10
C ASP A 501 -3.91 2.87 13.40
N MET A 502 -4.64 3.66 14.19
CA MET A 502 -5.37 4.82 13.68
C MET A 502 -4.46 5.92 13.11
N ALA A 503 -3.32 6.19 13.76
CA ALA A 503 -2.36 7.20 13.30
C ALA A 503 -1.75 6.81 11.95
N GLN A 504 -1.29 5.56 11.85
CA GLN A 504 -0.76 5.00 10.61
C GLN A 504 -1.83 4.96 9.49
N ALA A 505 -3.09 4.67 9.84
CA ALA A 505 -4.19 4.65 8.87
C ALA A 505 -4.48 6.05 8.30
N LYS A 506 -4.35 7.11 9.09
CA LYS A 506 -4.46 8.50 8.62
C LYS A 506 -3.32 8.89 7.69
N GLU A 507 -2.07 8.59 8.07
CA GLU A 507 -0.90 8.86 7.23
C GLU A 507 -1.00 8.12 5.89
N ASP A 508 -1.40 6.86 5.94
CA ASP A 508 -1.59 6.00 4.77
C ASP A 508 -2.67 6.55 3.82
N ALA A 509 -3.77 7.01 4.40
CA ALA A 509 -4.88 7.60 3.65
C ALA A 509 -4.51 8.94 2.99
N THR A 510 -3.71 9.78 3.66
CA THR A 510 -3.17 11.01 3.08
C THR A 510 -2.30 10.70 1.85
N GLY A 511 -1.43 9.68 1.95
CA GLY A 511 -0.63 9.24 0.82
C GLY A 511 -1.45 8.68 -0.34
N ALA A 512 -2.49 7.90 -0.04
CA ALA A 512 -3.39 7.37 -1.07
C ALA A 512 -4.18 8.49 -1.78
N ALA A 513 -4.66 9.49 -1.03
CA ALA A 513 -5.33 10.66 -1.58
C ALA A 513 -4.41 11.44 -2.53
N LEU A 514 -3.16 11.69 -2.13
CA LEU A 514 -2.18 12.35 -2.99
C LEU A 514 -1.95 11.58 -4.30
N LYS A 515 -1.83 10.24 -4.23
CA LYS A 515 -1.68 9.40 -5.42
C LYS A 515 -2.91 9.43 -6.32
N ALA A 516 -4.10 9.44 -5.75
CA ALA A 516 -5.34 9.57 -6.51
C ALA A 516 -5.41 10.93 -7.24
N ILE A 517 -5.06 12.03 -6.56
CA ILE A 517 -4.99 13.37 -7.14
C ILE A 517 -3.97 13.41 -8.30
N GLN A 518 -2.79 12.81 -8.13
CA GLN A 518 -1.81 12.72 -9.23
C GLN A 518 -2.37 12.02 -10.47
N ALA A 519 -3.17 10.95 -10.27
CA ALA A 519 -3.82 10.27 -11.39
C ALA A 519 -4.89 11.13 -12.06
N LEU A 520 -5.69 11.89 -11.29
CA LEU A 520 -6.68 12.83 -11.81
C LEU A 520 -6.01 13.89 -12.69
N GLU A 521 -4.95 14.52 -12.19
CA GLU A 521 -4.23 15.55 -12.92
C GLU A 521 -3.56 15.01 -14.19
N ASN A 522 -2.95 13.82 -14.12
CA ASN A 522 -2.39 13.19 -15.31
C ASN A 522 -3.48 12.81 -16.34
N ALA A 523 -4.64 12.33 -15.87
CA ALA A 523 -5.76 12.01 -16.75
C ALA A 523 -6.31 13.26 -17.46
N LYS A 524 -6.41 14.42 -16.78
CA LYS A 524 -6.77 15.72 -17.38
C LYS A 524 -5.81 16.13 -18.49
N LEU A 525 -4.53 15.86 -18.30
CA LEU A 525 -3.49 16.15 -19.27
C LEU A 525 -3.39 15.09 -20.39
N GLY A 526 -4.29 14.09 -20.41
CA GLY A 526 -4.24 12.97 -21.36
C GLY A 526 -3.01 12.08 -21.21
N ARG A 527 -2.35 12.13 -20.04
CA ARG A 527 -1.14 11.37 -19.71
C ARG A 527 -1.50 10.08 -18.98
N ALA A 528 -0.55 9.13 -18.93
CA ALA A 528 -0.69 7.94 -18.08
C ALA A 528 -0.88 8.33 -16.62
N ALA A 529 -1.78 7.65 -15.90
CA ALA A 529 -2.09 7.96 -14.49
C ALA A 529 -0.84 8.00 -13.60
N HIS A 530 0.11 7.09 -13.86
CA HIS A 530 1.41 7.05 -13.17
C HIS A 530 2.53 6.86 -14.20
N PRO A 531 2.97 7.92 -14.89
CA PRO A 531 4.08 7.83 -15.81
C PRO A 531 5.36 7.41 -15.07
N ARG A 532 6.12 6.53 -15.71
CA ARG A 532 7.45 6.13 -15.23
C ARG A 532 8.49 6.90 -16.00
N SER A 533 9.55 7.36 -15.31
CA SER A 533 10.68 7.99 -15.99
C SER A 533 11.43 6.97 -16.84
N GLY A 534 11.91 7.37 -17.97
CA GLY A 534 12.76 6.61 -18.87
C GLY A 534 12.03 6.10 -20.09
N ASP A 535 11.61 4.85 -20.12
CA ASP A 535 10.98 4.27 -21.30
C ASP A 535 9.58 4.83 -21.54
N LEU A 536 9.41 5.55 -22.64
CA LEU A 536 8.14 6.10 -23.12
C LEU A 536 7.52 5.26 -24.24
N SER A 537 8.15 4.15 -24.63
CA SER A 537 7.66 3.28 -25.68
C SER A 537 6.40 2.52 -25.26
N PHE A 538 5.54 2.23 -26.22
CA PHE A 538 4.43 1.32 -26.10
C PHE A 538 4.66 0.09 -26.95
N PRO A 539 4.09 -1.08 -26.60
CA PRO A 539 4.12 -2.23 -27.48
C PRO A 539 3.45 -1.90 -28.81
N LEU A 540 4.14 -2.20 -29.90
CA LEU A 540 3.55 -2.11 -31.24
C LEU A 540 2.89 -3.43 -31.59
N PHE A 541 1.57 -3.40 -31.75
CA PHE A 541 0.81 -4.56 -32.12
C PHE A 541 0.83 -4.78 -33.65
N ARG A 542 1.14 -6.02 -34.07
CA ARG A 542 1.08 -6.44 -35.46
C ARG A 542 -0.11 -7.34 -35.68
N LYS A 543 -1.11 -6.86 -36.42
CA LYS A 543 -2.37 -7.58 -36.67
C LYS A 543 -2.11 -8.89 -37.43
N GLU A 544 -1.12 -8.90 -38.35
CA GLU A 544 -0.80 -10.05 -39.19
C GLU A 544 -0.31 -11.29 -38.45
N GLY A 545 0.25 -11.12 -37.25
CA GLY A 545 0.71 -12.24 -36.41
C GLY A 545 -0.27 -12.65 -35.32
N CYS A 546 -1.39 -11.93 -35.16
CA CYS A 546 -2.31 -12.14 -34.06
C CYS A 546 -3.25 -13.33 -34.32
N THR A 547 -3.24 -14.28 -33.41
CA THR A 547 -4.17 -15.43 -33.40
C THR A 547 -5.45 -15.21 -32.60
N GLN A 548 -5.67 -14.00 -32.08
CA GLN A 548 -6.82 -13.63 -31.23
C GLN A 548 -6.95 -14.52 -29.97
N CYS A 549 -5.82 -15.02 -29.45
CA CYS A 549 -5.77 -15.96 -28.33
C CYS A 549 -6.02 -15.33 -26.95
N LYS A 550 -6.18 -14.00 -26.87
CA LYS A 550 -6.43 -13.22 -25.64
C LYS A 550 -5.27 -13.23 -24.61
N ARG A 551 -4.16 -13.87 -24.90
CA ARG A 551 -3.06 -14.03 -23.96
C ARG A 551 -2.54 -12.67 -23.44
N CYS A 552 -2.38 -11.68 -24.34
CA CYS A 552 -1.94 -10.34 -23.98
C CYS A 552 -2.88 -9.62 -23.00
N THR A 553 -4.19 -9.79 -23.17
CA THR A 553 -5.19 -9.21 -22.27
C THR A 553 -5.12 -9.86 -20.90
N VAL A 554 -4.96 -11.19 -20.86
CA VAL A 554 -4.88 -11.96 -19.60
C VAL A 554 -3.58 -11.67 -18.84
N GLU A 555 -2.44 -11.64 -19.55
CA GLU A 555 -1.13 -11.45 -18.94
C GLU A 555 -0.86 -10.00 -18.48
N CYS A 556 -1.61 -9.01 -18.98
CA CYS A 556 -1.42 -7.64 -18.59
C CYS A 556 -1.82 -7.39 -17.12
N PRO A 557 -0.87 -7.20 -16.18
CA PRO A 557 -1.18 -7.04 -14.76
C PRO A 557 -1.95 -5.74 -14.46
N PHE A 558 -1.92 -4.78 -15.39
CA PHE A 558 -2.55 -3.46 -15.22
C PHE A 558 -3.85 -3.30 -16.01
N GLY A 559 -4.27 -4.32 -16.77
CA GLY A 559 -5.46 -4.23 -17.59
C GLY A 559 -5.39 -3.16 -18.68
N ALA A 560 -4.19 -2.90 -19.18
CA ALA A 560 -3.96 -1.90 -20.21
C ALA A 560 -4.22 -2.41 -21.62
N ILE A 561 -4.62 -3.68 -21.78
CA ILE A 561 -4.90 -4.29 -23.07
C ILE A 561 -6.32 -4.82 -23.03
N ASP A 562 -7.20 -4.19 -23.79
CA ASP A 562 -8.57 -4.61 -24.05
C ASP A 562 -8.65 -5.29 -25.42
N GLU A 563 -9.84 -5.65 -25.86
CA GLU A 563 -10.10 -6.23 -27.16
C GLU A 563 -11.07 -5.34 -27.93
N ASP A 564 -10.86 -5.20 -29.24
CA ASP A 564 -11.82 -4.60 -30.14
C ASP A 564 -12.98 -5.59 -30.47
N GLU A 565 -13.95 -5.15 -31.26
CA GLU A 565 -15.09 -5.98 -31.68
C GLU A 565 -14.66 -7.24 -32.44
N GLU A 566 -13.52 -7.19 -33.11
CA GLU A 566 -12.92 -8.31 -33.86
C GLU A 566 -12.02 -9.19 -32.99
N ARG A 567 -11.87 -8.87 -31.67
CA ARG A 567 -11.00 -9.55 -30.69
C ARG A 567 -9.50 -9.33 -30.90
N TYR A 568 -9.10 -8.23 -31.53
CA TYR A 568 -7.73 -7.82 -31.55
C TYR A 568 -7.35 -7.00 -30.34
N PRO A 569 -6.10 -7.07 -29.88
CA PRO A 569 -5.63 -6.28 -28.73
C PRO A 569 -5.73 -4.78 -28.99
N GLN A 570 -6.37 -4.08 -28.10
CA GLN A 570 -6.44 -2.62 -28.08
C GLN A 570 -5.74 -2.09 -26.83
N PHE A 571 -4.69 -1.29 -27.01
CA PHE A 571 -3.89 -0.76 -25.92
C PHE A 571 -4.50 0.51 -25.35
N ASN A 572 -4.66 0.55 -24.04
CA ASN A 572 -5.04 1.75 -23.30
C ASN A 572 -3.79 2.39 -22.71
N GLU A 573 -3.32 3.46 -23.32
CA GLU A 573 -2.10 4.15 -22.92
C GLU A 573 -2.16 4.73 -21.50
N ALA A 574 -3.32 5.19 -21.07
CA ALA A 574 -3.52 5.72 -19.72
C ALA A 574 -3.35 4.65 -18.63
N ARG A 575 -3.64 3.37 -18.94
CA ARG A 575 -3.45 2.25 -18.02
C ARG A 575 -2.06 1.61 -18.14
N CYS A 576 -1.40 1.74 -19.28
CA CYS A 576 -0.12 1.10 -19.52
C CYS A 576 0.97 1.66 -18.62
N ARG A 577 1.61 0.80 -17.84
CA ARG A 577 2.75 1.16 -16.98
C ARG A 577 4.10 0.82 -17.60
N ARG A 578 4.11 0.43 -18.88
CA ARG A 578 5.33 0.11 -19.64
C ARG A 578 6.23 -0.89 -18.95
N CYS A 579 5.62 -1.88 -18.29
CA CYS A 579 6.36 -2.91 -17.55
C CYS A 579 6.99 -3.98 -18.44
N GLY A 580 6.64 -4.03 -19.74
CA GLY A 580 7.16 -4.99 -20.70
C GLY A 580 6.63 -6.43 -20.57
N THR A 581 5.75 -6.74 -19.61
CA THR A 581 5.25 -8.11 -19.38
C THR A 581 4.60 -8.71 -20.62
N CYS A 582 3.82 -7.93 -21.37
CA CYS A 582 3.20 -8.39 -22.62
C CYS A 582 4.24 -8.79 -23.68
N MET A 583 5.39 -8.10 -23.73
CA MET A 583 6.45 -8.41 -24.69
C MET A 583 7.28 -9.63 -24.27
N LEU A 584 7.44 -9.85 -22.97
CA LEU A 584 8.19 -10.99 -22.46
C LEU A 584 7.43 -12.31 -22.59
N SER A 585 6.10 -12.27 -22.51
CA SER A 585 5.24 -13.46 -22.57
C SER A 585 4.73 -13.77 -23.99
N LEU A 586 4.95 -12.90 -24.96
CA LEU A 586 4.37 -13.00 -26.30
C LEU A 586 5.43 -12.79 -27.39
N ILE A 587 5.72 -13.84 -28.14
CA ILE A 587 6.65 -13.79 -29.27
C ILE A 587 6.11 -13.02 -30.51
N HIS A 588 4.86 -12.54 -30.44
CA HIS A 588 4.17 -11.88 -31.54
C HIS A 588 3.86 -10.38 -31.31
N ILE A 589 4.33 -9.81 -30.21
CA ILE A 589 4.18 -8.38 -29.91
C ILE A 589 5.52 -7.66 -30.02
#